data_6f1527b47f099d1a1a5aab61ebb0c9e7
#
_entry.id   6f1527b47f099d1a1a5aab61ebb0c9e7
#
_cell.length_a   1.000
_cell.length_b   1.000
_cell.length_c   1.000
_cell.angle_alpha   90.00
_cell.angle_beta   90.00
_cell.angle_gamma   90.00
#
_symmetry.space_group_name_H-M   'P 1'
#
loop_
_entity.id
_entity.type
_entity.pdbx_description
1 polymer ?
#
loop_
_entity_poly.entity_id
_entity_poly.type
_entity_poly.pdbx_seq_one_letter_code
_entity_poly.pdbx_strand_id
1 'polypeptide(L)'
;MNRPNWEQYALMLAKVASARSEDPYQQVGACILRQDHSVASVGYNGAPPGVEIDWSNRDERRARVIHAEANAFRYLRPQEGYLLASTLLPCRSCIQLAASYGIEKIVYNLEYEQDDMAHHLCAEFGIDLIQCALD
;
A
#
# COMPACT_ATOMS: atom_id res chain seq x y z
N MET A 1 18.81 13.52 -15.03
CA MET A 1 17.80 12.89 -14.19
C MET A 1 17.44 13.81 -13.04
N ASN A 2 16.16 14.07 -12.87
CA ASN A 2 15.69 14.90 -11.77
C ASN A 2 15.54 14.07 -10.50
N ARG A 3 15.82 14.73 -9.38
CA ARG A 3 15.60 14.08 -8.09
C ARG A 3 14.11 13.86 -7.88
N PRO A 4 13.67 12.65 -7.48
CA PRO A 4 12.26 12.43 -7.20
C PRO A 4 11.80 13.27 -6.01
N ASN A 5 10.54 13.70 -6.03
CA ASN A 5 9.93 14.29 -4.85
C ASN A 5 9.60 13.18 -3.83
N TRP A 6 9.10 13.55 -2.66
CA TRP A 6 8.87 12.57 -1.60
C TRP A 6 7.79 11.55 -1.97
N GLU A 7 6.76 11.97 -2.71
CA GLU A 7 5.72 11.06 -3.19
C GLU A 7 6.29 10.03 -4.17
N GLN A 8 7.08 10.49 -5.12
CA GLN A 8 7.73 9.60 -6.09
C GLN A 8 8.72 8.67 -5.41
N TYR A 9 9.50 9.20 -4.46
CA TYR A 9 10.48 8.41 -3.71
C TYR A 9 9.79 7.27 -2.95
N ALA A 10 8.72 7.60 -2.22
CA ALA A 10 7.97 6.59 -1.47
C ALA A 10 7.39 5.53 -2.40
N LEU A 11 6.87 5.95 -3.56
CA LEU A 11 6.29 5.03 -4.53
C LEU A 11 7.36 4.13 -5.16
N MET A 12 8.55 4.66 -5.40
CA MET A 12 9.69 3.86 -5.89
C MET A 12 10.07 2.77 -4.87
N LEU A 13 10.09 3.12 -3.58
CA LEU A 13 10.37 2.14 -2.53
C LEU A 13 9.27 1.08 -2.47
N ALA A 14 8.02 1.50 -2.61
CA ALA A 14 6.90 0.57 -2.68
C ALA A 14 7.08 -0.40 -3.85
N LYS A 15 7.51 0.10 -5.00
CA LYS A 15 7.74 -0.75 -6.18
C LYS A 15 8.86 -1.76 -5.93
N VAL A 16 9.93 -1.35 -5.29
CA VAL A 16 11.01 -2.28 -4.92
C VAL A 16 10.46 -3.37 -3.99
N ALA A 17 9.66 -2.98 -2.99
CA ALA A 17 9.07 -3.95 -2.06
C ALA A 17 8.18 -4.96 -2.79
N SER A 18 7.45 -4.54 -3.82
CA SER A 18 6.56 -5.42 -4.57
C SER A 18 7.29 -6.60 -5.21
N ALA A 19 8.57 -6.45 -5.50
CA ALA A 19 9.38 -7.50 -6.11
C ALA A 19 9.52 -8.73 -5.21
N ARG A 20 9.29 -8.58 -3.92
CA ARG A 20 9.33 -9.69 -2.96
C ARG A 20 8.03 -10.49 -2.90
N SER A 21 6.95 -10.06 -3.50
CA SER A 21 5.67 -10.77 -3.45
C SER A 21 5.75 -12.08 -4.23
N GLU A 22 5.25 -13.16 -3.62
CA GLU A 22 5.16 -14.47 -4.26
C GLU A 22 3.93 -14.60 -5.15
N ASP A 23 3.02 -13.63 -5.11
CA ASP A 23 1.77 -13.68 -5.87
C ASP A 23 2.09 -13.67 -7.37
N PRO A 24 1.75 -14.75 -8.12
CA PRO A 24 2.05 -14.80 -9.54
C PRO A 24 1.11 -13.95 -10.40
N TYR A 25 0.05 -13.40 -9.81
CA TYR A 25 -0.96 -12.64 -10.55
C TYR A 25 -0.82 -11.15 -10.34
N GLN A 26 -0.52 -10.73 -9.11
CA GLN A 26 -0.45 -9.30 -8.81
C GLN A 26 0.51 -9.05 -7.65
N GLN A 27 1.64 -8.45 -7.97
CA GLN A 27 2.65 -8.09 -6.96
C GLN A 27 2.41 -6.64 -6.58
N VAL A 28 2.09 -6.42 -5.31
CA VAL A 28 1.80 -5.08 -4.77
C VAL A 28 2.82 -4.78 -3.69
N GLY A 29 3.29 -3.54 -3.67
CA GLY A 29 4.19 -3.06 -2.63
C GLY A 29 3.66 -1.79 -2.00
N ALA A 30 4.03 -1.55 -0.76
CA ALA A 30 3.66 -0.37 -0.02
C ALA A 30 4.85 0.17 0.77
N CYS A 31 4.86 1.48 0.96
CA CYS A 31 5.88 2.17 1.76
C CYS A 31 5.19 3.25 2.58
N ILE A 32 5.57 3.37 3.84
CA ILE A 32 5.01 4.40 4.71
C ILE A 32 6.14 5.32 5.16
N LEU A 33 5.95 6.63 4.95
CA LEU A 33 6.87 7.65 5.43
C LEU A 33 6.28 8.34 6.66
N ARG A 34 7.17 8.72 7.57
CA ARG A 34 6.81 9.56 8.72
C ARG A 34 6.70 11.01 8.29
N GLN A 35 6.27 11.86 9.19
CA GLN A 35 6.11 13.30 8.95
C GLN A 35 7.42 13.95 8.51
N ASP A 36 8.56 13.47 9.00
CA ASP A 36 9.87 13.98 8.63
C ASP A 36 10.43 13.34 7.35
N HIS A 37 9.60 12.55 6.66
CA HIS A 37 9.93 11.83 5.43
C HIS A 37 10.86 10.63 5.62
N SER A 38 11.16 10.25 6.86
CA SER A 38 11.90 9.00 7.09
C SER A 38 11.01 7.81 6.80
N VAL A 39 11.61 6.70 6.38
CA VAL A 39 10.89 5.49 6.05
C VAL A 39 10.49 4.79 7.35
N ALA A 40 9.18 4.67 7.58
CA ALA A 40 8.67 3.95 8.75
C ALA A 40 8.62 2.45 8.50
N SER A 41 8.14 2.04 7.33
CA SER A 41 8.08 0.62 6.98
C SER A 41 7.83 0.45 5.50
N VAL A 42 8.05 -0.79 5.03
CA VAL A 42 7.64 -1.25 3.70
C VAL A 42 6.91 -2.57 3.87
N GLY A 43 6.08 -2.91 2.90
CA GLY A 43 5.36 -4.17 2.89
C GLY A 43 5.08 -4.61 1.47
N TYR A 44 4.77 -5.89 1.32
CA TYR A 44 4.30 -6.45 0.04
C TYR A 44 3.20 -7.47 0.35
N ASN A 45 2.38 -7.76 -0.65
CA ASN A 45 1.27 -8.69 -0.43
C ASN A 45 1.79 -10.13 -0.39
N GLY A 46 1.24 -10.93 0.50
CA GLY A 46 1.67 -12.31 0.65
C GLY A 46 1.01 -13.02 1.81
N ALA A 47 1.39 -14.27 1.99
CA ALA A 47 0.90 -15.11 3.07
C ALA A 47 1.45 -14.65 4.41
N PRO A 48 0.76 -14.94 5.50
CA PRO A 48 1.38 -14.79 6.82
C PRO A 48 2.65 -15.62 6.92
N PRO A 49 3.62 -15.23 7.76
CA PRO A 49 4.87 -15.99 7.91
C PRO A 49 4.60 -17.45 8.22
N GLY A 50 5.28 -18.33 7.50
CA GLY A 50 5.16 -19.78 7.68
C GLY A 50 3.93 -20.42 7.07
N VAL A 51 3.06 -19.66 6.44
CA VAL A 51 1.84 -20.18 5.80
C VAL A 51 2.09 -20.32 4.31
N GLU A 52 1.81 -21.49 3.77
CA GLU A 52 1.87 -21.74 2.33
C GLU A 52 0.49 -21.58 1.71
N ILE A 53 0.45 -21.03 0.51
CA ILE A 53 -0.79 -20.81 -0.23
C ILE A 53 -0.71 -21.58 -1.55
N ASP A 54 -1.80 -22.26 -1.88
CA ASP A 54 -1.98 -22.76 -3.24
C ASP A 54 -2.43 -21.59 -4.11
N TRP A 55 -1.48 -20.98 -4.81
CA TRP A 55 -1.75 -19.79 -5.63
C TRP A 55 -2.69 -20.05 -6.80
N SER A 56 -2.88 -21.32 -7.20
CA SER A 56 -3.83 -21.66 -8.23
C SER A 56 -5.28 -21.66 -7.74
N ASN A 57 -5.49 -21.68 -6.42
CA ASN A 57 -6.81 -21.73 -5.83
C ASN A 57 -7.22 -20.31 -5.40
N ARG A 58 -8.18 -19.73 -6.13
CA ARG A 58 -8.62 -18.35 -5.92
C ARG A 58 -9.19 -18.12 -4.52
N ASP A 59 -10.00 -19.06 -4.03
CA ASP A 59 -10.61 -18.91 -2.71
C ASP A 59 -9.55 -18.98 -1.61
N GLU A 60 -8.57 -19.84 -1.78
CA GLU A 60 -7.48 -19.97 -0.83
C GLU A 60 -6.64 -18.69 -0.80
N ARG A 61 -6.32 -18.14 -1.97
CA ARG A 61 -5.59 -16.86 -2.03
C ARG A 61 -6.35 -15.76 -1.31
N ARG A 62 -7.63 -15.61 -1.62
CA ARG A 62 -8.45 -14.54 -1.05
C ARG A 62 -8.59 -14.63 0.45
N ALA A 63 -8.61 -15.84 0.98
CA ALA A 63 -8.76 -16.04 2.42
C ALA A 63 -7.46 -15.81 3.19
N ARG A 64 -6.31 -15.91 2.53
CA ARG A 64 -5.02 -15.98 3.24
C ARG A 64 -4.04 -14.86 2.93
N VAL A 65 -4.16 -14.22 1.77
CA VAL A 65 -3.21 -13.17 1.39
C VAL A 65 -3.47 -11.91 2.20
N ILE A 66 -2.41 -11.38 2.80
CA ILE A 66 -2.44 -10.10 3.49
C ILE A 66 -2.01 -9.04 2.48
N HIS A 67 -2.75 -7.95 2.40
CA HIS A 67 -2.43 -6.87 1.48
C HIS A 67 -1.13 -6.18 1.86
N ALA A 68 -0.44 -5.61 0.86
CA ALA A 68 0.84 -4.93 1.07
C ALA A 68 0.73 -3.83 2.11
N GLU A 69 -0.35 -3.07 2.07
CA GLU A 69 -0.58 -1.96 2.99
C GLU A 69 -0.70 -2.46 4.43
N ALA A 70 -1.48 -3.53 4.64
CA ALA A 70 -1.64 -4.12 5.97
C ALA A 70 -0.31 -4.65 6.49
N ASN A 71 0.50 -5.27 5.62
CA ASN A 71 1.82 -5.74 6.00
C ASN A 71 2.75 -4.59 6.39
N ALA A 72 2.61 -3.44 5.74
CA ALA A 72 3.40 -2.26 6.12
C ALA A 72 2.94 -1.69 7.46
N PHE A 73 1.63 -1.63 7.69
CA PHE A 73 1.09 -1.07 8.95
C PHE A 73 1.44 -1.90 10.18
N ARG A 74 1.68 -3.19 10.02
CA ARG A 74 1.92 -4.06 11.18
C ARG A 74 3.15 -3.66 12.01
N TYR A 75 4.04 -2.85 11.47
CA TYR A 75 5.24 -2.40 12.17
C TYR A 75 5.11 -0.99 12.74
N LEU A 76 3.93 -0.37 12.60
CA LEU A 76 3.71 1.01 12.99
C LEU A 76 2.84 1.11 14.22
N ARG A 77 3.04 2.22 14.96
CA ARG A 77 2.07 2.69 15.94
C ARG A 77 1.09 3.64 15.25
N PRO A 78 -0.15 3.74 15.77
CA PRO A 78 -1.05 4.78 15.30
C PRO A 78 -0.41 6.16 15.38
N GLN A 79 -0.64 6.99 14.38
CA GLN A 79 -0.12 8.36 14.24
C GLN A 79 1.38 8.44 13.91
N GLU A 80 2.07 7.33 13.78
CA GLU A 80 3.48 7.33 13.42
C GLU A 80 3.69 7.63 11.95
N GLY A 81 2.81 7.12 11.09
CA GLY A 81 2.93 7.32 9.64
C GLY A 81 2.19 8.57 9.18
N TYR A 82 2.67 9.15 8.11
CA TYR A 82 2.08 10.33 7.49
C TYR A 82 1.60 10.05 6.07
N LEU A 83 2.46 9.39 5.27
CA LEU A 83 2.21 9.12 3.85
C LEU A 83 2.28 7.62 3.61
N LEU A 84 1.26 7.09 2.95
CA LEU A 84 1.25 5.71 2.46
C LEU A 84 1.38 5.74 0.94
N ALA A 85 2.41 5.08 0.42
CA ALA A 85 2.54 4.86 -1.01
C ALA A 85 2.24 3.40 -1.31
N SER A 86 1.44 3.14 -2.32
CA SER A 86 1.11 1.79 -2.77
C SER A 86 1.18 1.73 -4.29
N THR A 87 1.73 0.64 -4.82
CA THR A 87 1.83 0.48 -6.27
C THR A 87 0.46 0.34 -6.93
N LEU A 88 -0.53 -0.10 -6.17
CA LEU A 88 -1.91 -0.24 -6.62
C LEU A 88 -2.81 0.56 -5.70
N LEU A 89 -3.84 1.20 -6.23
CA LEU A 89 -4.80 1.94 -5.42
C LEU A 89 -5.32 1.04 -4.29
N PRO A 90 -5.19 1.45 -3.02
CA PRO A 90 -5.64 0.61 -1.91
C PRO A 90 -7.14 0.34 -1.95
N CYS A 91 -7.53 -0.86 -1.55
CA CYS A 91 -8.94 -1.21 -1.43
C CYS A 91 -9.57 -0.49 -0.22
N ARG A 92 -10.90 -0.56 -0.12
CA ARG A 92 -11.60 0.14 0.96
C ARG A 92 -11.12 -0.26 2.34
N SER A 93 -10.85 -1.55 2.57
CA SER A 93 -10.37 -1.97 3.90
C SER A 93 -9.00 -1.39 4.22
N CYS A 94 -8.12 -1.27 3.25
CA CYS A 94 -6.81 -0.67 3.46
C CYS A 94 -6.90 0.84 3.67
N ILE A 95 -7.86 1.49 3.03
CA ILE A 95 -8.10 2.92 3.27
C ILE A 95 -8.67 3.15 4.68
N GLN A 96 -9.58 2.29 5.11
CA GLN A 96 -10.09 2.33 6.49
C GLN A 96 -8.96 2.16 7.49
N LEU A 97 -8.08 1.20 7.22
CA LEU A 97 -6.92 0.94 8.07
C LEU A 97 -5.99 2.14 8.10
N ALA A 98 -5.69 2.72 6.93
CA ALA A 98 -4.84 3.90 6.83
C ALA A 98 -5.42 5.07 7.63
N ALA A 99 -6.72 5.29 7.52
CA ALA A 99 -7.39 6.35 8.28
C ALA A 99 -7.27 6.10 9.78
N SER A 100 -7.42 4.84 10.21
CA SER A 100 -7.33 4.50 11.64
C SER A 100 -5.91 4.71 12.18
N TYR A 101 -4.90 4.63 11.33
CA TYR A 101 -3.51 4.89 11.71
C TYR A 101 -3.11 6.37 11.57
N GLY A 102 -4.02 7.22 11.11
CA GLY A 102 -3.76 8.65 10.99
C GLY A 102 -3.01 9.07 9.74
N ILE A 103 -3.02 8.25 8.70
CA ILE A 103 -2.40 8.60 7.42
C ILE A 103 -3.11 9.81 6.83
N GLU A 104 -2.35 10.81 6.38
CA GLU A 104 -2.90 12.04 5.81
C GLU A 104 -2.82 12.07 4.30
N LYS A 105 -1.93 11.28 3.70
CA LYS A 105 -1.71 11.29 2.25
C LYS A 105 -1.52 9.88 1.76
N ILE A 106 -2.19 9.52 0.66
CA ILE A 106 -2.01 8.26 -0.04
C ILE A 106 -1.56 8.56 -1.47
N VAL A 107 -0.48 7.90 -1.88
CA VAL A 107 0.07 8.00 -3.23
C VAL A 107 -0.04 6.62 -3.87
N TYR A 108 -0.51 6.55 -5.11
CA TYR A 108 -0.60 5.28 -5.81
C TYR A 108 -0.19 5.42 -7.26
N ASN A 109 0.17 4.29 -7.87
CA ASN A 109 0.59 4.28 -9.28
C ASN A 109 -0.53 3.82 -10.19
N LEU A 110 -1.04 2.61 -9.98
CA LEU A 110 -2.04 2.01 -10.86
C LEU A 110 -3.39 1.93 -10.18
N GLU A 111 -4.42 2.16 -10.96
CA GLU A 111 -5.79 2.00 -10.52
C GLU A 111 -6.37 0.81 -11.29
N TYR A 112 -6.81 -0.20 -10.57
CA TYR A 112 -7.05 -1.48 -11.18
C TYR A 112 -8.50 -1.70 -11.58
N GLU A 113 -9.42 -1.45 -10.71
CA GLU A 113 -10.83 -1.70 -10.97
C GLU A 113 -11.64 -0.48 -10.60
N GLN A 114 -12.92 -0.52 -10.94
CA GLN A 114 -13.78 0.62 -10.69
C GLN A 114 -14.46 0.48 -9.35
N ASP A 115 -13.72 0.43 -8.27
CA ASP A 115 -14.31 0.60 -6.96
C ASP A 115 -14.18 2.07 -6.59
N ASP A 116 -15.22 2.84 -6.88
CA ASP A 116 -15.23 4.26 -6.57
C ASP A 116 -15.11 4.56 -5.08
N MET A 117 -15.29 3.54 -4.25
CA MET A 117 -15.26 3.73 -2.80
C MET A 117 -13.92 4.25 -2.32
N ALA A 118 -12.81 3.87 -2.96
CA ALA A 118 -11.49 4.33 -2.55
C ALA A 118 -11.39 5.86 -2.62
N HIS A 119 -11.77 6.44 -3.74
CA HIS A 119 -11.76 7.90 -3.93
C HIS A 119 -12.73 8.58 -2.98
N HIS A 120 -13.92 8.00 -2.84
CA HIS A 120 -14.97 8.56 -2.01
C HIS A 120 -14.56 8.56 -0.53
N LEU A 121 -14.03 7.45 -0.06
CA LEU A 121 -13.61 7.34 1.34
C LEU A 121 -12.45 8.27 1.67
N CYS A 122 -11.49 8.40 0.77
CA CYS A 122 -10.37 9.34 1.00
C CYS A 122 -10.89 10.76 1.14
N ALA A 123 -11.86 11.15 0.29
CA ALA A 123 -12.47 12.48 0.39
C ALA A 123 -13.19 12.66 1.72
N GLU A 124 -13.95 11.66 2.17
CA GLU A 124 -14.66 11.72 3.44
C GLU A 124 -13.73 11.75 4.64
N PHE A 125 -12.66 10.97 4.58
CA PHE A 125 -11.71 10.84 5.71
C PHE A 125 -10.67 11.95 5.74
N GLY A 126 -10.69 12.86 4.75
CA GLY A 126 -9.71 13.93 4.69
C GLY A 126 -8.31 13.46 4.30
N ILE A 127 -8.22 12.35 3.58
CA ILE A 127 -6.94 11.83 3.08
C ILE A 127 -6.71 12.39 1.68
N ASP A 128 -5.54 12.99 1.48
CA ASP A 128 -5.14 13.52 0.19
C ASP A 128 -4.68 12.34 -0.69
N LEU A 129 -5.36 12.10 -1.80
CA LEU A 129 -5.12 10.94 -2.67
C LEU A 129 -4.51 11.40 -3.99
N ILE A 130 -3.31 10.90 -4.29
CA ILE A 130 -2.53 11.39 -5.43
C ILE A 130 -2.09 10.19 -6.28
N GLN A 131 -2.35 10.25 -7.57
CA GLN A 131 -1.82 9.28 -8.52
C GLN A 131 -0.50 9.78 -9.09
N CYS A 132 0.52 8.94 -9.07
CA CYS A 132 1.84 9.25 -9.61
C CYS A 132 2.28 8.19 -10.59
N ALA A 133 2.97 8.63 -11.65
CA ALA A 133 3.59 7.69 -12.58
C ALA A 133 4.89 7.15 -12.00
N LEU A 134 5.18 5.91 -12.34
CA LEU A 134 6.49 5.28 -12.09
C LEU A 134 7.18 5.14 -13.43
N ASP A 135 8.29 5.81 -13.59
CA ASP A 135 9.08 5.74 -14.83
C ASP A 135 10.17 4.68 -14.73
#